data_b287f864fc9376f6661b81ce70077fb7
#
_entry.id   b287f864fc9376f6661b81ce70077fb7
#
_cell.length_a   1.000
_cell.length_b   1.000
_cell.length_c   1.000
_cell.angle_alpha   90.00
_cell.angle_beta   90.00
_cell.angle_gamma   90.00
#
_symmetry.space_group_name_H-M   'P 1'
#
loop_
_entity.id
_entity.type
_entity.pdbx_description
1 polymer ?
#
loop_
_entity_poly.entity_id
_entity_poly.type
_entity_poly.pdbx_seq_one_letter_code
_entity_poly.pdbx_strand_id
1 'polypeptide(L)'
;MKTIFYKMCKLSIVISALLMFCLLSCRQKADVSNAQYIKDLVETHKLILPVDENTYYMSKSMFQFAEDNKEYLYFGNFQKNQYEILIYDLENHNLYKRIPLLKEGPNGVPSISGCKPFEDSNTYFLFQHHLRRLSIINDQGELLRYYPVKLPEGQFTHCDDGWSYFFNPSFCVDSIVYFYHGLNKAQMKIHEWKDVSMFTYLNMKNGEVGPLPLHYPSIFDHDVENPAGGFKFSYDYNYEQNKLVCSFTGYDSLMVSDDLQNVRWYNGKSRYMESIRPILYEASGGIQSLAKLKERGKYHNLMYDRYRDVYYRIAELPYEFKQNESPFDDPRGREFSIIIFDKDFNIIGETKFPGNKYFYKMSFVGRDGLYISENNLANPEFDEDKLVFACFKLEDLKDK
;
A
#
# COMPACT_ATOMS: atom_id res chain seq x y z
N MET A 1 -39.99 -36.57 -40.63
CA MET A 1 -40.45 -35.85 -39.46
C MET A 1 -39.75 -36.27 -38.13
N LYS A 2 -39.59 -37.55 -37.81
CA LYS A 2 -38.96 -38.01 -36.56
C LYS A 2 -37.51 -37.58 -36.36
N THR A 3 -36.70 -37.48 -37.42
CA THR A 3 -35.26 -37.14 -37.33
C THR A 3 -34.99 -35.64 -37.04
N ILE A 4 -35.88 -34.76 -37.48
CA ILE A 4 -35.80 -33.32 -37.24
C ILE A 4 -36.16 -33.01 -35.76
N PHE A 5 -37.17 -33.69 -35.25
CA PHE A 5 -37.59 -33.55 -33.85
C PHE A 5 -36.50 -33.96 -32.84
N TYR A 6 -35.77 -35.05 -33.17
CA TYR A 6 -34.67 -35.54 -32.35
C TYR A 6 -33.45 -34.59 -32.32
N LYS A 7 -33.15 -33.94 -33.44
CA LYS A 7 -32.09 -32.90 -33.51
C LYS A 7 -32.47 -31.62 -32.76
N MET A 8 -33.73 -31.20 -32.81
CA MET A 8 -34.21 -30.04 -32.06
C MET A 8 -34.21 -30.27 -30.54
N CYS A 9 -34.58 -31.45 -30.06
CA CYS A 9 -34.49 -31.79 -28.65
C CYS A 9 -33.05 -31.81 -28.12
N LYS A 10 -32.10 -32.36 -28.90
CA LYS A 10 -30.67 -32.33 -28.52
C LYS A 10 -30.12 -30.92 -28.47
N LEU A 11 -30.48 -30.04 -29.40
CA LEU A 11 -30.05 -28.65 -29.43
C LEU A 11 -30.61 -27.86 -28.25
N SER A 12 -31.88 -28.12 -27.89
CA SER A 12 -32.50 -27.48 -26.70
C SER A 12 -31.85 -27.89 -25.40
N ILE A 13 -31.44 -29.15 -25.22
CA ILE A 13 -30.73 -29.63 -24.02
C ILE A 13 -29.33 -29.03 -23.93
N VAL A 14 -28.62 -28.89 -25.05
CA VAL A 14 -27.29 -28.26 -25.06
C VAL A 14 -27.37 -26.78 -24.75
N ILE A 15 -28.35 -26.06 -25.26
CA ILE A 15 -28.58 -24.63 -24.97
C ILE A 15 -28.98 -24.42 -23.49
N SER A 16 -29.85 -25.30 -22.95
CA SER A 16 -30.21 -25.26 -21.52
C SER A 16 -29.02 -25.56 -20.62
N ALA A 17 -28.15 -26.50 -20.98
CA ALA A 17 -26.91 -26.78 -20.22
C ALA A 17 -25.91 -25.63 -20.29
N LEU A 18 -25.75 -24.98 -21.45
CA LEU A 18 -24.90 -23.78 -21.58
C LEU A 18 -25.45 -22.59 -20.78
N LEU A 19 -26.76 -22.36 -20.81
CA LEU A 19 -27.40 -21.32 -20.00
C LEU A 19 -27.27 -21.59 -18.48
N MET A 20 -27.36 -22.86 -18.06
CA MET A 20 -27.14 -23.22 -16.65
C MET A 20 -25.68 -23.04 -16.21
N PHE A 21 -24.71 -23.32 -17.10
CA PHE A 21 -23.29 -23.03 -16.85
C PHE A 21 -23.00 -21.52 -16.79
N CYS A 22 -23.63 -20.70 -17.62
CA CYS A 22 -23.51 -19.24 -17.57
C CYS A 22 -24.13 -18.64 -16.28
N LEU A 23 -25.19 -19.23 -15.74
CA LEU A 23 -25.83 -18.78 -14.51
C LEU A 23 -25.05 -19.20 -13.24
N LEU A 24 -24.20 -20.22 -13.32
CA LEU A 24 -23.30 -20.64 -12.24
C LEU A 24 -22.00 -19.83 -12.21
N SER A 25 -21.63 -19.18 -13.33
CA SER A 25 -20.40 -18.40 -13.45
C SER A 25 -20.48 -16.98 -12.88
N CYS A 26 -21.63 -16.47 -12.48
CA CYS A 26 -21.82 -15.10 -12.01
C CYS A 26 -22.45 -15.02 -10.61
N ARG A 27 -21.82 -15.64 -9.61
CA ARG A 27 -21.97 -15.28 -8.19
C ARG A 27 -20.74 -15.79 -7.44
N GLN A 28 -19.60 -15.12 -7.57
CA GLN A 28 -18.65 -15.09 -6.45
C GLN A 28 -19.33 -14.33 -5.31
N LYS A 29 -20.09 -15.06 -4.50
CA LYS A 29 -20.34 -14.60 -3.13
C LYS A 29 -18.95 -14.51 -2.49
N ALA A 30 -18.56 -13.31 -2.06
CA ALA A 30 -17.50 -13.19 -1.09
C ALA A 30 -17.86 -14.17 0.03
N ASP A 31 -17.04 -15.22 0.21
CA ASP A 31 -17.20 -16.12 1.33
C ASP A 31 -17.23 -15.24 2.57
N VAL A 32 -18.29 -15.39 3.35
CA VAL A 32 -18.37 -14.79 4.68
C VAL A 32 -17.33 -15.55 5.49
N SER A 33 -16.09 -15.06 5.47
CA SER A 33 -15.03 -15.58 6.32
C SER A 33 -15.55 -15.51 7.74
N ASN A 34 -15.57 -16.64 8.43
CA ASN A 34 -15.88 -16.70 9.86
C ASN A 34 -14.74 -15.96 10.57
N ALA A 35 -14.91 -14.66 10.79
CA ALA A 35 -13.95 -13.86 11.53
C ALA A 35 -13.85 -14.43 12.95
N GLN A 36 -12.70 -15.00 13.28
CA GLN A 36 -12.39 -15.47 14.62
C GLN A 36 -11.37 -14.50 15.24
N TYR A 37 -11.85 -13.62 16.11
CA TYR A 37 -10.98 -12.67 16.82
C TYR A 37 -10.26 -13.40 17.97
N ILE A 38 -9.21 -14.14 17.63
CA ILE A 38 -8.39 -14.95 18.56
C ILE A 38 -7.01 -14.33 18.80
N LYS A 39 -6.63 -13.29 18.05
CA LYS A 39 -5.34 -12.61 18.16
C LYS A 39 -5.50 -11.14 18.48
N ASP A 40 -4.51 -10.58 19.18
CA ASP A 40 -4.42 -9.14 19.49
C ASP A 40 -2.97 -8.67 19.38
N LEU A 41 -2.78 -7.35 19.20
CA LEU A 41 -1.48 -6.70 19.21
C LEU A 41 -1.21 -6.10 20.60
N VAL A 42 -0.16 -6.55 21.25
CA VAL A 42 0.21 -6.13 22.61
C VAL A 42 1.53 -5.36 22.56
N GLU A 43 1.54 -4.12 23.05
CA GLU A 43 2.75 -3.29 23.16
C GLU A 43 3.73 -3.95 24.14
N THR A 44 5.00 -4.10 23.72
CA THR A 44 6.04 -4.77 24.51
C THR A 44 7.19 -3.86 24.91
N HIS A 45 7.76 -3.13 23.96
CA HIS A 45 8.89 -2.23 24.19
C HIS A 45 8.89 -1.11 23.15
N LYS A 46 9.82 -0.16 23.31
CA LYS A 46 10.05 0.91 22.34
C LYS A 46 11.42 0.77 21.70
N LEU A 47 11.47 0.99 20.40
CA LEU A 47 12.70 1.21 19.64
C LEU A 47 12.89 2.73 19.54
N ILE A 48 14.04 3.23 19.98
CA ILE A 48 14.39 4.65 19.93
C ILE A 48 15.65 4.78 19.09
N LEU A 49 15.56 5.50 17.97
CA LEU A 49 16.66 5.76 17.07
C LEU A 49 17.00 7.26 17.09
N PRO A 50 18.28 7.64 17.23
CA PRO A 50 18.68 9.03 17.25
C PRO A 50 18.55 9.66 15.87
N VAL A 51 18.14 10.91 15.81
CA VAL A 51 18.23 11.74 14.61
C VAL A 51 19.08 12.98 14.92
N ASP A 52 19.69 13.56 13.90
CA ASP A 52 20.42 14.82 14.03
C ASP A 52 19.58 15.99 13.51
N GLU A 53 20.11 17.20 13.67
CA GLU A 53 19.47 18.47 13.28
C GLU A 53 19.10 18.54 11.80
N ASN A 54 19.69 17.69 10.93
CA ASN A 54 19.44 17.64 9.49
C ASN A 54 18.47 16.52 9.10
N THR A 55 18.05 15.70 10.04
CA THR A 55 17.17 14.55 9.80
C THR A 55 15.73 14.89 10.19
N TYR A 56 14.82 14.79 9.23
CA TYR A 56 13.40 14.98 9.49
C TYR A 56 12.78 13.72 10.09
N TYR A 57 11.97 13.87 11.11
CA TYR A 57 11.34 12.77 11.86
C TYR A 57 10.26 12.00 11.08
N MET A 58 9.96 12.38 9.83
CA MET A 58 9.01 11.67 8.99
C MET A 58 9.63 11.30 7.65
N SER A 59 9.37 10.10 7.17
CA SER A 59 9.74 9.64 5.84
C SER A 59 8.61 8.88 5.18
N LYS A 60 8.49 9.02 3.86
CA LYS A 60 7.64 8.17 3.02
C LYS A 60 8.40 6.97 2.44
N SER A 61 9.72 7.00 2.51
CA SER A 61 10.61 5.93 2.05
C SER A 61 11.28 5.30 3.26
N MET A 62 10.60 4.35 3.87
CA MET A 62 11.07 3.63 5.06
C MET A 62 10.83 2.14 4.86
N PHE A 63 11.88 1.33 4.97
CA PHE A 63 11.81 -0.11 4.73
C PHE A 63 12.71 -0.86 5.71
N GLN A 64 12.18 -1.92 6.29
CA GLN A 64 12.98 -2.87 7.05
C GLN A 64 13.58 -3.90 6.09
N PHE A 65 14.83 -4.24 6.30
CA PHE A 65 15.49 -5.37 5.64
C PHE A 65 16.38 -6.12 6.63
N ALA A 66 16.70 -7.35 6.29
CA ALA A 66 17.57 -8.19 7.09
C ALA A 66 18.71 -8.72 6.22
N GLU A 67 19.95 -8.65 6.74
CA GLU A 67 21.16 -9.14 6.11
C GLU A 67 22.07 -9.72 7.20
N ASP A 68 22.71 -10.88 6.93
CA ASP A 68 23.64 -11.55 7.86
C ASP A 68 23.09 -11.70 9.29
N ASN A 69 21.80 -12.07 9.41
CA ASN A 69 21.06 -12.17 10.68
C ASN A 69 20.86 -10.85 11.44
N LYS A 70 21.24 -9.71 10.91
CA LYS A 70 20.94 -8.39 11.48
C LYS A 70 19.75 -7.75 10.79
N GLU A 71 19.08 -6.87 11.54
CA GLU A 71 17.98 -6.09 11.00
C GLU A 71 18.36 -4.61 10.89
N TYR A 72 17.97 -4.02 9.79
CA TYR A 72 18.21 -2.62 9.49
C TYR A 72 16.93 -1.92 9.09
N LEU A 73 16.82 -0.65 9.45
CA LEU A 73 15.80 0.24 8.96
C LEU A 73 16.42 1.22 7.96
N TYR A 74 15.99 1.11 6.72
CA TYR A 74 16.22 2.10 5.70
C TYR A 74 15.27 3.27 5.91
N PHE A 75 15.80 4.51 5.91
CA PHE A 75 15.06 5.73 6.10
C PHE A 75 15.50 6.80 5.10
N GLY A 76 14.62 7.18 4.18
CA GLY A 76 14.91 8.22 3.19
C GLY A 76 14.70 9.61 3.78
N ASN A 77 15.75 10.37 4.00
CA ASN A 77 15.73 11.76 4.41
C ASN A 77 15.83 12.68 3.18
N PHE A 78 14.67 13.01 2.59
CA PHE A 78 14.63 13.76 1.31
C PHE A 78 14.09 15.18 1.53
N GLN A 79 14.90 16.01 2.18
CA GLN A 79 14.57 17.41 2.43
C GLN A 79 14.92 18.31 1.26
N LYS A 80 14.35 19.52 1.22
CA LYS A 80 14.52 20.46 0.11
C LYS A 80 15.98 20.69 -0.27
N ASN A 81 16.87 20.75 0.71
CA ASN A 81 18.29 21.08 0.50
C ASN A 81 19.22 19.87 0.58
N GLN A 82 18.77 18.75 1.12
CA GLN A 82 19.61 17.58 1.37
C GLN A 82 18.85 16.30 1.06
N TYR A 83 19.47 15.42 0.30
CA TYR A 83 18.97 14.09 0.03
C TYR A 83 19.94 13.08 0.59
N GLU A 84 19.45 12.21 1.46
CA GLU A 84 20.24 11.16 2.09
C GLU A 84 19.42 9.90 2.27
N ILE A 85 20.12 8.80 2.32
CA ILE A 85 19.60 7.54 2.81
C ILE A 85 20.28 7.25 4.15
N LEU A 86 19.50 7.07 5.18
CA LEU A 86 19.94 6.70 6.51
C LEU A 86 19.64 5.23 6.74
N ILE A 87 20.60 4.47 7.21
CA ILE A 87 20.46 3.06 7.56
C ILE A 87 20.72 2.93 9.05
N TYR A 88 19.70 2.54 9.79
CA TYR A 88 19.78 2.30 11.23
C TYR A 88 19.95 0.81 11.51
N ASP A 89 20.87 0.45 12.40
CA ASP A 89 20.98 -0.87 12.99
C ASP A 89 19.91 -1.00 14.09
N LEU A 90 18.97 -1.93 13.93
CA LEU A 90 17.85 -2.09 14.86
C LEU A 90 18.24 -2.81 16.16
N GLU A 91 19.34 -3.57 16.18
CA GLU A 91 19.83 -4.26 17.36
C GLU A 91 20.63 -3.29 18.27
N ASN A 92 21.45 -2.44 17.64
CA ASN A 92 22.31 -1.48 18.34
C ASN A 92 21.64 -0.11 18.55
N HIS A 93 20.46 0.11 17.97
CA HIS A 93 19.66 1.35 18.08
C HIS A 93 20.45 2.60 17.64
N ASN A 94 21.25 2.50 16.60
CA ASN A 94 22.11 3.58 16.14
C ASN A 94 22.09 3.76 14.62
N LEU A 95 22.56 4.89 14.15
CA LEU A 95 22.81 5.12 12.74
C LEU A 95 24.05 4.29 12.31
N TYR A 96 23.81 3.28 11.48
CA TYR A 96 24.86 2.41 10.94
C TYR A 96 25.58 3.06 9.75
N LYS A 97 24.79 3.68 8.81
CA LYS A 97 25.32 4.24 7.59
C LYS A 97 24.51 5.43 7.12
N ARG A 98 25.22 6.39 6.50
CA ARG A 98 24.64 7.55 5.83
C ARG A 98 25.13 7.57 4.38
N ILE A 99 24.23 7.65 3.42
CA ILE A 99 24.52 7.71 1.99
C ILE A 99 24.02 9.07 1.47
N PRO A 100 24.90 10.05 1.27
CA PRO A 100 24.52 11.33 0.71
C PRO A 100 24.22 11.19 -0.78
N LEU A 101 23.20 11.90 -1.27
CA LEU A 101 22.81 11.93 -2.67
C LEU A 101 23.01 13.34 -3.22
N LEU A 102 23.87 13.45 -4.21
CA LEU A 102 24.11 14.74 -4.89
C LEU A 102 22.92 15.09 -5.76
N LYS A 103 22.48 16.37 -5.74
CA LYS A 103 21.42 16.86 -6.62
C LYS A 103 21.89 17.18 -8.02
N GLU A 104 23.17 17.47 -8.19
CA GLU A 104 23.80 17.91 -9.43
C GLU A 104 25.05 17.07 -9.75
N GLY A 105 25.53 17.17 -10.98
CA GLY A 105 26.72 16.44 -11.45
C GLY A 105 26.40 15.08 -12.10
N PRO A 106 27.41 14.32 -12.49
CA PRO A 106 27.27 13.04 -13.20
C PRO A 106 26.43 12.02 -12.44
N ASN A 107 26.53 12.00 -11.11
CA ASN A 107 25.76 11.15 -10.19
C ASN A 107 24.54 11.87 -9.63
N GLY A 108 24.14 12.98 -10.23
CA GLY A 108 23.08 13.84 -9.72
C GLY A 108 21.71 13.17 -9.69
N VAL A 109 21.03 13.33 -8.55
CA VAL A 109 19.67 12.88 -8.28
C VAL A 109 18.81 14.11 -7.97
N PRO A 110 18.36 14.85 -8.98
CA PRO A 110 17.69 16.15 -8.78
C PRO A 110 16.31 16.06 -8.13
N SER A 111 15.69 14.90 -8.21
CA SER A 111 14.40 14.64 -7.56
C SER A 111 14.28 13.17 -7.16
N ILE A 112 13.62 12.92 -6.04
CA ILE A 112 13.32 11.56 -5.55
C ILE A 112 11.84 11.52 -5.20
N SER A 113 11.13 10.53 -5.73
CA SER A 113 9.73 10.24 -5.40
C SER A 113 9.60 9.01 -4.51
N GLY A 114 10.66 8.26 -4.35
CA GLY A 114 10.75 7.08 -3.51
C GLY A 114 12.10 6.43 -3.67
N CYS A 115 12.48 5.67 -2.66
CA CYS A 115 13.70 4.88 -2.66
C CYS A 115 13.45 3.58 -1.91
N LYS A 116 14.10 2.53 -2.34
CA LYS A 116 14.00 1.20 -1.74
C LYS A 116 15.32 0.46 -1.92
N PRO A 117 15.78 -0.35 -0.93
CA PRO A 117 16.83 -1.32 -1.15
C PRO A 117 16.49 -2.23 -2.35
N PHE A 118 17.48 -2.50 -3.17
CA PHE A 118 17.41 -3.49 -4.25
C PHE A 118 17.81 -4.86 -3.70
N GLU A 119 18.22 -5.81 -4.48
CA GLU A 119 18.45 -7.21 -4.10
C GLU A 119 19.40 -7.41 -2.88
N ASP A 120 20.26 -6.42 -2.58
CA ASP A 120 21.20 -6.43 -1.47
C ASP A 120 21.23 -5.08 -0.74
N SER A 121 21.97 -5.00 0.37
CA SER A 121 22.16 -3.77 1.14
C SER A 121 23.07 -2.74 0.47
N ASN A 122 23.65 -3.05 -0.68
CA ASN A 122 24.65 -2.22 -1.35
C ASN A 122 24.11 -1.49 -2.56
N THR A 123 22.89 -1.82 -2.98
CA THR A 123 22.24 -1.17 -4.12
C THR A 123 20.82 -0.71 -3.80
N TYR A 124 20.43 0.40 -4.41
CA TYR A 124 19.14 1.03 -4.12
C TYR A 124 18.44 1.49 -5.40
N PHE A 125 17.15 1.24 -5.48
CA PHE A 125 16.28 1.87 -6.46
C PHE A 125 15.93 3.29 -6.03
N LEU A 126 16.10 4.24 -6.94
CA LEU A 126 15.62 5.61 -6.82
C LEU A 126 14.55 5.86 -7.88
N PHE A 127 13.35 6.15 -7.43
CA PHE A 127 12.25 6.52 -8.30
C PHE A 127 12.25 8.03 -8.50
N GLN A 128 12.39 8.46 -9.75
CA GLN A 128 12.50 9.86 -10.14
C GLN A 128 11.35 10.21 -11.08
N HIS A 129 10.20 10.46 -10.49
CA HIS A 129 8.93 10.71 -11.18
C HIS A 129 9.04 11.84 -12.21
N HIS A 130 9.56 13.02 -11.83
CA HIS A 130 9.68 14.14 -12.76
C HIS A 130 10.59 13.85 -13.96
N LEU A 131 11.56 12.96 -13.80
CA LEU A 131 12.45 12.52 -14.87
C LEU A 131 11.96 11.27 -15.59
N ARG A 132 10.87 10.69 -15.12
CA ARG A 132 10.32 9.41 -15.63
C ARG A 132 11.40 8.36 -15.78
N ARG A 133 12.16 8.13 -14.72
CA ARG A 133 13.22 7.13 -14.70
C ARG A 133 13.31 6.41 -13.34
N LEU A 134 13.72 5.16 -13.42
CA LEU A 134 14.21 4.36 -12.31
C LEU A 134 15.73 4.35 -12.38
N SER A 135 16.39 4.81 -11.32
CA SER A 135 17.85 4.79 -11.19
C SER A 135 18.28 3.73 -10.18
N ILE A 136 19.42 3.11 -10.43
CA ILE A 136 20.09 2.23 -9.47
C ILE A 136 21.36 2.93 -9.03
N ILE A 137 21.53 3.07 -7.73
CA ILE A 137 22.73 3.62 -7.11
C ILE A 137 23.41 2.57 -6.22
N ASN A 138 24.69 2.76 -5.97
CA ASN A 138 25.42 1.99 -4.97
C ASN A 138 25.30 2.62 -3.56
N ASP A 139 25.97 2.01 -2.62
CA ASP A 139 26.01 2.41 -1.21
C ASP A 139 26.92 3.64 -0.92
N GLN A 140 27.56 4.22 -1.94
CA GLN A 140 28.22 5.52 -1.93
C GLN A 140 27.35 6.62 -2.54
N GLY A 141 26.14 6.30 -3.02
CA GLY A 141 25.26 7.25 -3.70
C GLY A 141 25.61 7.49 -5.17
N GLU A 142 26.48 6.70 -5.75
CA GLU A 142 26.90 6.81 -7.15
C GLU A 142 25.90 6.12 -8.07
N LEU A 143 25.55 6.77 -9.18
CA LEU A 143 24.66 6.25 -10.18
C LEU A 143 25.32 5.11 -10.96
N LEU A 144 24.82 3.90 -10.79
CA LEU A 144 25.27 2.72 -11.54
C LEU A 144 24.58 2.59 -12.89
N ARG A 145 23.25 2.79 -12.90
CA ARG A 145 22.41 2.63 -14.08
C ARG A 145 21.09 3.36 -13.91
N TYR A 146 20.46 3.70 -15.03
CA TYR A 146 19.07 4.14 -15.02
C TYR A 146 18.27 3.54 -16.18
N TYR A 147 16.96 3.46 -15.99
CA TYR A 147 15.97 3.00 -16.97
C TYR A 147 14.96 4.10 -17.20
N PRO A 148 14.76 4.56 -18.44
CA PRO A 148 13.63 5.43 -18.76
C PRO A 148 12.31 4.68 -18.55
N VAL A 149 11.37 5.27 -17.83
CA VAL A 149 10.03 4.73 -17.63
C VAL A 149 9.07 5.52 -18.49
N LYS A 150 8.89 5.07 -19.72
CA LYS A 150 7.97 5.66 -20.69
C LYS A 150 6.96 4.62 -21.11
N LEU A 151 5.69 4.86 -20.79
CA LEU A 151 4.61 4.02 -21.29
C LEU A 151 4.38 4.26 -22.78
N PRO A 152 3.87 3.27 -23.52
CA PRO A 152 3.48 3.41 -24.91
C PRO A 152 2.51 4.58 -25.13
N GLU A 153 2.52 5.14 -26.35
CA GLU A 153 1.64 6.24 -26.71
C GLU A 153 0.16 5.84 -26.54
N GLY A 154 -0.63 6.76 -26.00
CA GLY A 154 -2.06 6.53 -25.71
C GLY A 154 -2.34 5.91 -24.35
N GLN A 155 -1.31 5.50 -23.58
CA GLN A 155 -1.48 5.08 -22.20
C GLN A 155 -1.24 6.24 -21.23
N PHE A 156 -1.88 6.18 -20.05
CA PHE A 156 -1.73 7.20 -19.03
C PHE A 156 -0.29 7.22 -18.51
N THR A 157 0.39 8.37 -18.69
CA THR A 157 1.82 8.52 -18.42
C THR A 157 2.12 9.26 -17.12
N HIS A 158 1.11 9.62 -16.35
CA HIS A 158 1.28 10.41 -15.14
C HIS A 158 1.15 9.57 -13.89
N CYS A 159 2.28 9.33 -13.26
CA CYS A 159 2.36 8.85 -11.90
C CYS A 159 2.43 10.10 -11.00
N ASP A 160 1.30 10.59 -10.53
CA ASP A 160 1.26 11.81 -9.73
C ASP A 160 1.73 11.60 -8.29
N ASP A 161 1.68 10.39 -7.75
CA ASP A 161 2.09 10.12 -6.38
C ASP A 161 2.92 8.84 -6.26
N GLY A 162 4.21 9.00 -6.07
CA GLY A 162 5.11 8.08 -5.44
C GLY A 162 5.13 6.63 -5.89
N TRP A 163 6.05 6.32 -6.71
CA TRP A 163 6.25 5.01 -7.30
C TRP A 163 6.76 3.94 -6.32
N SER A 164 7.33 4.34 -5.19
CA SER A 164 7.72 3.41 -4.14
C SER A 164 7.77 4.11 -2.79
N TYR A 165 6.66 4.02 -2.08
CA TYR A 165 6.55 4.38 -0.67
C TYR A 165 6.42 3.11 0.17
N PHE A 166 6.59 3.22 1.49
CA PHE A 166 6.43 2.07 2.38
C PHE A 166 5.03 1.42 2.33
N PHE A 167 4.00 2.15 1.91
CA PHE A 167 2.63 1.63 1.73
C PHE A 167 2.34 1.18 0.29
N ASN A 168 3.22 1.49 -0.66
CA ASN A 168 3.18 1.09 -2.06
C ASN A 168 4.59 0.66 -2.50
N PRO A 169 5.17 -0.36 -1.87
CA PRO A 169 6.54 -0.76 -2.16
C PRO A 169 6.63 -1.36 -3.57
N SER A 170 7.55 -0.88 -4.40
CA SER A 170 7.87 -1.63 -5.62
C SER A 170 8.36 -3.03 -5.27
N PHE A 171 8.07 -4.01 -6.09
CA PHE A 171 8.56 -5.37 -5.92
C PHE A 171 9.21 -5.88 -7.20
N CYS A 172 10.12 -6.84 -7.07
CA CYS A 172 10.88 -7.38 -8.19
C CYS A 172 10.70 -8.90 -8.24
N VAL A 173 10.35 -9.42 -9.42
CA VAL A 173 10.26 -10.85 -9.68
C VAL A 173 10.98 -11.10 -11.02
N ASP A 174 11.95 -12.02 -11.06
CA ASP A 174 12.68 -12.42 -12.25
C ASP A 174 13.27 -11.25 -13.08
N SER A 175 13.84 -10.26 -12.42
CA SER A 175 14.38 -9.02 -13.03
C SER A 175 13.32 -8.11 -13.64
N ILE A 176 12.04 -8.27 -13.29
CA ILE A 176 10.96 -7.36 -13.63
C ILE A 176 10.58 -6.59 -12.37
N VAL A 177 10.69 -5.27 -12.44
CA VAL A 177 10.26 -4.37 -11.36
C VAL A 177 8.82 -3.95 -11.62
N TYR A 178 7.97 -4.16 -10.64
CA TYR A 178 6.57 -3.74 -10.63
C TYR A 178 6.40 -2.57 -9.67
N PHE A 179 5.69 -1.57 -10.10
CA PHE A 179 5.43 -0.39 -9.28
C PHE A 179 4.06 0.21 -9.57
N TYR A 180 3.53 0.92 -8.60
CA TYR A 180 2.23 1.56 -8.66
C TYR A 180 2.13 2.50 -9.88
N HIS A 181 1.06 2.32 -10.64
CA HIS A 181 0.70 3.19 -11.74
C HIS A 181 -0.21 4.30 -11.20
N GLY A 182 0.36 5.47 -10.91
CA GLY A 182 -0.39 6.63 -10.47
C GLY A 182 -1.30 7.18 -11.56
N LEU A 183 -2.47 7.65 -11.19
CA LEU A 183 -3.48 8.14 -12.11
C LEU A 183 -3.54 9.66 -12.10
N ASN A 184 -3.44 10.28 -13.26
CA ASN A 184 -3.75 11.69 -13.42
C ASN A 184 -5.27 11.87 -13.60
N LYS A 185 -5.94 12.35 -12.56
CA LYS A 185 -7.39 12.56 -12.53
C LYS A 185 -7.89 13.52 -13.61
N ALA A 186 -7.09 14.51 -14.00
CA ALA A 186 -7.49 15.54 -14.97
C ALA A 186 -7.75 14.98 -16.38
N GLN A 187 -7.26 13.79 -16.67
CA GLN A 187 -7.36 13.15 -17.98
C GLN A 187 -8.32 11.96 -18.01
N MET A 188 -8.83 11.52 -16.86
CA MET A 188 -9.71 10.36 -16.77
C MET A 188 -11.18 10.75 -16.79
N LYS A 189 -11.92 10.17 -17.70
CA LYS A 189 -13.38 10.12 -17.64
C LYS A 189 -13.83 8.94 -16.80
N ILE A 190 -14.97 9.10 -16.14
CA ILE A 190 -15.55 8.16 -15.16
C ILE A 190 -15.55 6.70 -15.58
N HIS A 191 -15.82 6.44 -16.86
CA HIS A 191 -16.06 5.10 -17.41
C HIS A 191 -14.79 4.40 -17.89
N GLU A 192 -13.62 5.00 -17.71
CA GLU A 192 -12.34 4.47 -18.20
C GLU A 192 -11.53 3.72 -17.13
N TRP A 193 -11.98 3.73 -15.87
CA TRP A 193 -11.23 3.14 -14.75
C TRP A 193 -11.00 1.63 -14.88
N LYS A 194 -12.00 0.89 -15.33
CA LYS A 194 -11.91 -0.57 -15.54
C LYS A 194 -10.86 -0.98 -16.57
N ASP A 195 -10.46 -0.05 -17.46
CA ASP A 195 -9.49 -0.32 -18.52
C ASP A 195 -8.08 0.19 -18.11
N VAL A 196 -7.95 0.78 -16.91
CA VAL A 196 -6.69 1.33 -16.42
C VAL A 196 -5.95 0.32 -15.58
N SER A 197 -4.70 0.07 -15.95
CA SER A 197 -3.80 -0.78 -15.17
C SER A 197 -3.48 -0.15 -13.82
N MET A 198 -3.44 -0.97 -12.78
CA MET A 198 -3.02 -0.59 -11.44
C MET A 198 -1.50 -0.52 -11.29
N PHE A 199 -0.77 -1.20 -12.15
CA PHE A 199 0.69 -1.35 -12.07
C PHE A 199 1.35 -1.16 -13.42
N THR A 200 2.59 -0.68 -13.36
CA THR A 200 3.52 -0.66 -14.49
C THR A 200 4.64 -1.66 -14.20
N TYR A 201 5.10 -2.35 -15.20
CA TYR A 201 6.32 -3.17 -15.11
C TYR A 201 7.47 -2.55 -15.89
N LEU A 202 8.67 -2.81 -15.43
CA LEU A 202 9.94 -2.55 -16.12
C LEU A 202 10.75 -3.83 -16.13
N ASN A 203 11.04 -4.37 -17.31
CA ASN A 203 11.98 -5.46 -17.48
C ASN A 203 13.41 -4.92 -17.53
N MET A 204 14.21 -5.19 -16.50
CA MET A 204 15.58 -4.68 -16.40
C MET A 204 16.56 -5.32 -17.38
N LYS A 205 16.22 -6.46 -17.98
CA LYS A 205 17.09 -7.13 -18.96
C LYS A 205 17.09 -6.43 -20.31
N ASN A 206 15.93 -5.96 -20.76
CA ASN A 206 15.77 -5.36 -22.10
C ASN A 206 15.28 -3.90 -22.06
N GLY A 207 14.90 -3.37 -20.88
CA GLY A 207 14.39 -2.01 -20.72
C GLY A 207 12.93 -1.84 -21.15
N GLU A 208 12.21 -2.92 -21.41
CA GLU A 208 10.80 -2.87 -21.80
C GLU A 208 9.95 -2.39 -20.62
N VAL A 209 9.02 -1.46 -20.92
CA VAL A 209 8.08 -0.90 -19.96
C VAL A 209 6.67 -1.08 -20.50
N GLY A 210 5.75 -1.53 -19.65
CA GLY A 210 4.36 -1.73 -20.04
C GLY A 210 3.41 -1.76 -18.84
N PRO A 211 2.09 -1.68 -19.11
CA PRO A 211 1.09 -1.88 -18.09
C PRO A 211 0.97 -3.36 -17.72
N LEU A 212 0.71 -3.63 -16.46
CA LEU A 212 0.34 -4.96 -15.99
C LEU A 212 -1.16 -5.20 -16.29
N PRO A 213 -1.60 -6.41 -16.67
CA PRO A 213 -3.02 -6.70 -16.94
C PRO A 213 -3.85 -6.87 -15.64
N LEU A 214 -3.55 -6.07 -14.63
CA LEU A 214 -4.34 -5.91 -13.42
C LEU A 214 -5.02 -4.55 -13.45
N HIS A 215 -6.35 -4.55 -13.58
CA HIS A 215 -7.13 -3.34 -13.72
C HIS A 215 -7.88 -3.01 -12.43
N TYR A 216 -8.30 -1.75 -12.32
CA TYR A 216 -9.16 -1.34 -11.22
C TYR A 216 -10.47 -2.12 -11.25
N PRO A 217 -11.01 -2.52 -10.08
CA PRO A 217 -12.28 -3.21 -10.03
C PRO A 217 -13.43 -2.31 -10.51
N SER A 218 -14.40 -2.93 -11.21
CA SER A 218 -15.57 -2.23 -11.77
C SER A 218 -16.42 -1.47 -10.74
N ILE A 219 -16.27 -1.77 -9.46
CA ILE A 219 -16.93 -1.03 -8.39
C ILE A 219 -16.53 0.46 -8.38
N PHE A 220 -15.38 0.82 -8.99
CA PHE A 220 -14.92 2.20 -9.14
C PHE A 220 -15.38 2.86 -10.44
N ASP A 221 -16.03 2.16 -11.37
CA ASP A 221 -16.45 2.70 -12.67
C ASP A 221 -17.39 3.92 -12.55
N HIS A 222 -18.05 4.08 -11.40
CA HIS A 222 -18.93 5.18 -11.10
C HIS A 222 -18.39 6.13 -10.03
N ASP A 223 -17.20 5.88 -9.52
CA ASP A 223 -16.55 6.69 -8.46
C ASP A 223 -15.64 7.76 -9.06
N VAL A 224 -16.26 8.72 -9.68
CA VAL A 224 -15.61 9.62 -10.63
C VAL A 224 -14.71 10.65 -10.06
N GLU A 225 -15.08 11.21 -8.95
CA GLU A 225 -14.41 12.36 -8.36
C GLU A 225 -14.40 12.25 -6.85
N ASN A 226 -13.97 11.10 -6.33
CA ASN A 226 -13.79 10.99 -4.89
C ASN A 226 -12.51 11.74 -4.47
N PRO A 227 -12.60 12.99 -3.97
CA PRO A 227 -11.43 13.74 -3.52
C PRO A 227 -10.76 13.07 -2.32
N ALA A 228 -11.45 12.19 -1.61
CA ALA A 228 -10.89 11.36 -0.56
C ALA A 228 -10.03 10.21 -1.10
N GLY A 229 -10.02 9.98 -2.43
CA GLY A 229 -9.15 9.02 -3.08
C GLY A 229 -9.51 7.56 -2.76
N GLY A 230 -10.80 7.23 -2.71
CA GLY A 230 -11.27 5.87 -2.40
C GLY A 230 -10.72 4.77 -3.31
N PHE A 231 -10.35 5.12 -4.54
CA PHE A 231 -9.67 4.27 -5.50
C PHE A 231 -8.18 4.06 -5.20
N LYS A 232 -7.56 4.92 -4.38
CA LYS A 232 -6.17 4.70 -3.97
C LYS A 232 -6.08 3.39 -3.19
N PHE A 233 -4.95 2.74 -3.30
CA PHE A 233 -4.72 1.48 -2.61
C PHE A 233 -3.29 1.40 -2.09
N SER A 234 -3.12 0.63 -1.03
CA SER A 234 -1.83 0.12 -0.60
C SER A 234 -1.72 -1.33 -0.99
N TYR A 235 -0.50 -1.83 -1.08
CA TYR A 235 -0.26 -3.22 -1.42
C TYR A 235 1.06 -3.72 -0.82
N ASP A 236 1.17 -5.03 -0.73
CA ASP A 236 2.41 -5.72 -0.44
C ASP A 236 2.53 -6.99 -1.29
N TYR A 237 3.75 -7.40 -1.57
CA TYR A 237 4.05 -8.62 -2.31
C TYR A 237 4.71 -9.64 -1.40
N ASN A 238 4.01 -10.75 -1.20
CA ASN A 238 4.51 -11.89 -0.46
C ASN A 238 5.37 -12.76 -1.36
N TYR A 239 6.68 -12.67 -1.24
CA TYR A 239 7.65 -13.42 -2.05
C TYR A 239 7.62 -14.93 -1.77
N GLU A 240 7.25 -15.36 -0.56
CA GLU A 240 7.21 -16.78 -0.20
C GLU A 240 6.05 -17.51 -0.86
N GLN A 241 4.92 -16.84 -1.00
CA GLN A 241 3.71 -17.39 -1.61
C GLN A 241 3.47 -16.88 -3.04
N ASN A 242 4.32 -15.98 -3.57
CA ASN A 242 4.14 -15.30 -4.84
C ASN A 242 2.76 -14.62 -4.96
N LYS A 243 2.33 -13.88 -3.91
CA LYS A 243 1.03 -13.23 -3.85
C LYS A 243 1.16 -11.72 -3.80
N LEU A 244 0.45 -11.05 -4.70
CA LEU A 244 0.17 -9.62 -4.59
C LEU A 244 -1.14 -9.42 -3.84
N VAL A 245 -1.10 -8.64 -2.77
CA VAL A 245 -2.28 -8.30 -1.97
C VAL A 245 -2.49 -6.80 -2.00
N CYS A 246 -3.70 -6.35 -2.37
CA CYS A 246 -4.05 -4.94 -2.45
C CYS A 246 -5.22 -4.60 -1.52
N SER A 247 -5.13 -3.44 -0.89
CA SER A 247 -6.10 -2.84 0.02
C SER A 247 -6.53 -1.47 -0.48
N PHE A 248 -7.74 -1.34 -0.98
CA PHE A 248 -8.27 -0.06 -1.45
C PHE A 248 -8.72 0.82 -0.28
N THR A 249 -8.46 2.13 -0.39
CA THR A 249 -8.81 3.11 0.65
C THR A 249 -10.31 3.17 0.92
N GLY A 250 -11.13 3.06 -0.11
CA GLY A 250 -12.60 3.19 -0.04
C GLY A 250 -13.37 1.89 -0.26
N TYR A 251 -12.76 0.72 -0.02
CA TYR A 251 -13.44 -0.55 -0.22
C TYR A 251 -13.06 -1.59 0.84
N ASP A 252 -14.06 -2.31 1.34
CA ASP A 252 -13.86 -3.26 2.45
C ASP A 252 -13.01 -4.48 2.06
N SER A 253 -13.12 -4.95 0.80
CA SER A 253 -12.46 -6.19 0.41
C SER A 253 -10.98 -6.00 0.10
N LEU A 254 -10.20 -7.04 0.37
CA LEU A 254 -8.84 -7.21 -0.15
C LEU A 254 -8.90 -7.86 -1.54
N MET A 255 -8.03 -7.41 -2.45
CA MET A 255 -7.79 -8.01 -3.74
C MET A 255 -6.49 -8.81 -3.69
N VAL A 256 -6.52 -10.07 -4.10
CA VAL A 256 -5.36 -10.97 -4.08
C VAL A 256 -5.16 -11.56 -5.46
N SER A 257 -3.92 -11.56 -5.94
CA SER A 257 -3.49 -12.20 -7.19
C SER A 257 -2.27 -13.08 -6.96
N ASP A 258 -2.31 -14.31 -7.45
CA ASP A 258 -1.18 -15.25 -7.39
C ASP A 258 -0.34 -15.22 -8.69
N ASP A 259 -0.86 -14.66 -9.77
CA ASP A 259 -0.26 -14.69 -11.12
C ASP A 259 -0.14 -13.31 -11.77
N LEU A 260 -0.44 -12.25 -11.02
CA LEU A 260 -0.46 -10.85 -11.47
C LEU A 260 -1.43 -10.58 -12.64
N GLN A 261 -2.45 -11.44 -12.80
CA GLN A 261 -3.47 -11.35 -13.86
C GLN A 261 -4.88 -11.60 -13.32
N ASN A 262 -5.07 -12.73 -12.64
CA ASN A 262 -6.36 -13.13 -12.08
C ASN A 262 -6.47 -12.67 -10.62
N VAL A 263 -7.66 -12.27 -10.21
CA VAL A 263 -7.90 -11.73 -8.87
C VAL A 263 -8.96 -12.52 -8.12
N ARG A 264 -8.75 -12.64 -6.81
CA ARG A 264 -9.73 -13.12 -5.84
C ARG A 264 -10.00 -12.04 -4.81
N TRP A 265 -11.20 -12.03 -4.25
CA TRP A 265 -11.63 -11.04 -3.29
C TRP A 265 -11.92 -11.69 -1.94
N TYR A 266 -11.40 -11.09 -0.89
CA TYR A 266 -11.59 -11.54 0.49
C TYR A 266 -12.21 -10.42 1.32
N ASN A 267 -13.05 -10.80 2.29
CA ASN A 267 -13.61 -9.83 3.22
C ASN A 267 -12.51 -9.26 4.13
N GLY A 268 -12.36 -7.95 4.14
CA GLY A 268 -11.37 -7.24 4.97
C GLY A 268 -11.99 -6.12 5.80
N LYS A 269 -13.30 -6.21 6.06
CA LYS A 269 -14.04 -5.16 6.77
C LYS A 269 -13.59 -5.07 8.24
N SER A 270 -13.32 -3.84 8.70
CA SER A 270 -13.14 -3.53 10.11
C SER A 270 -14.44 -3.73 10.89
N ARG A 271 -14.34 -4.30 12.10
CA ARG A 271 -15.47 -4.40 13.02
C ARG A 271 -15.88 -3.06 13.65
N TYR A 272 -15.00 -2.06 13.56
CA TYR A 272 -15.22 -0.73 14.12
C TYR A 272 -15.78 0.28 13.12
N MET A 273 -16.05 -0.15 11.89
CA MET A 273 -16.58 0.73 10.84
C MET A 273 -17.83 0.14 10.20
N GLU A 274 -18.69 1.02 9.72
CA GLU A 274 -19.72 0.62 8.77
C GLU A 274 -19.07 0.17 7.45
N SER A 275 -19.86 -0.52 6.60
CA SER A 275 -19.36 -0.97 5.30
C SER A 275 -18.98 0.22 4.44
N ILE A 276 -17.73 0.21 3.95
CA ILE A 276 -17.22 1.24 3.05
C ILE A 276 -17.33 0.74 1.61
N ARG A 277 -17.97 1.58 0.79
CA ARG A 277 -18.05 1.40 -0.67
C ARG A 277 -17.70 2.70 -1.36
N PRO A 278 -17.19 2.67 -2.60
CA PRO A 278 -17.03 3.87 -3.40
C PRO A 278 -18.33 4.68 -3.44
N ILE A 279 -18.23 5.99 -3.29
CA ILE A 279 -19.37 6.90 -3.33
C ILE A 279 -19.23 7.78 -4.55
N LEU A 280 -20.36 8.02 -5.24
CA LEU A 280 -20.46 9.10 -6.20
C LEU A 280 -20.22 10.43 -5.48
N TYR A 281 -19.23 11.17 -5.95
CA TYR A 281 -18.96 12.52 -5.47
C TYR A 281 -19.75 13.53 -6.31
N GLU A 282 -20.58 14.32 -5.66
CA GLU A 282 -21.20 15.46 -6.28
C GLU A 282 -20.28 16.68 -6.15
N ALA A 283 -19.68 17.11 -7.24
CA ALA A 283 -18.80 18.28 -7.29
C ALA A 283 -19.47 19.57 -6.74
N SER A 284 -20.80 19.63 -6.76
CA SER A 284 -21.61 20.74 -6.23
C SER A 284 -21.59 20.86 -4.69
N GLY A 285 -21.15 19.83 -3.97
CA GLY A 285 -21.23 19.77 -2.49
C GLY A 285 -20.15 20.57 -1.74
N GLY A 286 -19.10 21.03 -2.41
CA GLY A 286 -18.04 21.86 -1.81
C GLY A 286 -17.36 21.25 -0.58
N ILE A 287 -16.95 22.12 0.36
CA ILE A 287 -16.24 21.75 1.60
C ILE A 287 -17.05 20.78 2.46
N GLN A 288 -18.38 20.90 2.50
CA GLN A 288 -19.23 20.02 3.31
C GLN A 288 -19.22 18.57 2.80
N SER A 289 -19.20 18.38 1.48
CA SER A 289 -19.07 17.05 0.90
C SER A 289 -17.70 16.43 1.17
N LEU A 290 -16.64 17.24 1.14
CA LEU A 290 -15.29 16.81 1.51
C LEU A 290 -15.23 16.41 2.99
N ALA A 291 -15.83 17.19 3.88
CA ALA A 291 -15.89 16.86 5.31
C ALA A 291 -16.55 15.51 5.52
N LYS A 292 -17.76 15.30 4.98
CA LYS A 292 -18.49 14.02 5.09
C LYS A 292 -17.69 12.82 4.56
N LEU A 293 -16.94 13.00 3.46
CA LEU A 293 -16.10 11.95 2.93
C LEU A 293 -14.90 11.63 3.85
N LYS A 294 -14.35 12.66 4.48
CA LYS A 294 -13.23 12.49 5.42
C LYS A 294 -13.67 12.03 6.81
N GLU A 295 -14.92 12.32 7.21
CA GLU A 295 -15.51 11.81 8.46
C GLU A 295 -15.67 10.29 8.43
N ARG A 296 -15.89 9.72 7.26
CA ARG A 296 -15.91 8.27 7.10
C ARG A 296 -14.57 7.67 7.48
N GLY A 297 -14.63 6.47 8.00
CA GLY A 297 -13.45 5.63 8.07
C GLY A 297 -12.90 5.34 6.67
N LYS A 298 -11.65 5.00 6.58
CA LYS A 298 -10.97 4.56 5.34
C LYS A 298 -9.86 3.59 5.68
N TYR A 299 -9.47 2.77 4.69
CA TYR A 299 -8.33 1.89 4.85
C TYR A 299 -7.04 2.57 4.39
N HIS A 300 -5.94 2.16 4.99
CA HIS A 300 -4.61 2.69 4.71
C HIS A 300 -3.62 1.55 4.45
N ASN A 301 -2.43 1.58 5.05
CA ASN A 301 -1.36 0.64 4.80
C ASN A 301 -1.82 -0.83 4.93
N LEU A 302 -1.33 -1.65 4.01
CA LEU A 302 -1.33 -3.09 4.10
C LEU A 302 0.13 -3.55 4.19
N MET A 303 0.43 -4.46 5.10
CA MET A 303 1.78 -4.98 5.33
C MET A 303 1.72 -6.49 5.53
N TYR A 304 2.63 -7.22 4.88
CA TYR A 304 2.84 -8.65 5.14
C TYR A 304 3.91 -8.84 6.23
N ASP A 305 3.57 -9.62 7.23
CA ASP A 305 4.50 -10.04 8.28
C ASP A 305 5.07 -11.41 7.95
N ARG A 306 6.25 -11.42 7.33
CA ARG A 306 6.96 -12.65 6.94
C ARG A 306 7.44 -13.50 8.12
N TYR A 307 7.53 -12.92 9.33
CA TYR A 307 7.99 -13.65 10.52
C TYR A 307 6.86 -14.42 11.20
N ARG A 308 5.59 -13.96 11.00
CA ARG A 308 4.39 -14.53 11.62
C ARG A 308 3.38 -15.06 10.63
N ASP A 309 3.67 -14.90 9.31
CA ASP A 309 2.81 -15.31 8.18
C ASP A 309 1.38 -14.77 8.30
N VAL A 310 1.28 -13.46 8.58
CA VAL A 310 0.03 -12.71 8.71
C VAL A 310 0.08 -11.41 7.92
N TYR A 311 -1.09 -10.82 7.68
CA TYR A 311 -1.20 -9.49 7.07
C TYR A 311 -1.84 -8.52 8.05
N TYR A 312 -1.34 -7.28 8.05
CA TYR A 312 -1.89 -6.16 8.80
C TYR A 312 -2.51 -5.15 7.86
N ARG A 313 -3.76 -4.78 8.09
CA ARG A 313 -4.47 -3.72 7.38
C ARG A 313 -4.84 -2.62 8.35
N ILE A 314 -4.36 -1.40 8.11
CA ILE A 314 -4.71 -0.24 8.93
C ILE A 314 -6.05 0.32 8.47
N ALA A 315 -6.95 0.55 9.43
CA ALA A 315 -8.23 1.19 9.25
C ALA A 315 -8.28 2.48 10.08
N GLU A 316 -8.34 3.64 9.42
CA GLU A 316 -8.66 4.91 10.07
C GLU A 316 -10.15 4.91 10.42
N LEU A 317 -10.48 5.07 11.71
CA LEU A 317 -11.86 5.02 12.17
C LEU A 317 -12.64 6.30 11.81
N PRO A 318 -13.97 6.27 11.80
CA PRO A 318 -14.80 7.48 11.61
C PRO A 318 -14.41 8.59 12.57
N TYR A 319 -14.46 9.83 12.11
CA TYR A 319 -14.05 11.00 12.88
C TYR A 319 -14.97 12.19 12.60
N GLU A 320 -15.49 12.82 13.63
CA GLU A 320 -16.23 14.07 13.52
C GLU A 320 -15.29 15.27 13.66
N PHE A 321 -15.24 16.12 12.62
CA PHE A 321 -14.43 17.33 12.68
C PHE A 321 -14.97 18.30 13.71
N LYS A 322 -14.06 18.80 14.56
CA LYS A 322 -14.37 19.86 15.52
C LYS A 322 -14.52 21.19 14.79
N GLN A 323 -15.21 22.15 15.41
CA GLN A 323 -15.55 23.43 14.83
C GLN A 323 -14.35 24.22 14.26
N ASN A 324 -13.16 24.01 14.80
CA ASN A 324 -11.92 24.70 14.39
C ASN A 324 -10.98 23.84 13.54
N GLU A 325 -11.40 22.65 13.14
CA GLU A 325 -10.60 21.75 12.33
C GLU A 325 -10.99 21.88 10.85
N SER A 326 -10.00 21.93 9.98
CA SER A 326 -10.21 21.97 8.55
C SER A 326 -10.35 20.56 7.96
N PRO A 327 -11.37 20.29 7.13
CA PRO A 327 -11.45 19.02 6.40
C PRO A 327 -10.30 18.81 5.40
N PHE A 328 -9.50 19.82 5.10
CA PHE A 328 -8.32 19.68 4.25
C PHE A 328 -7.13 19.09 4.99
N ASP A 329 -7.12 19.20 6.31
CA ASP A 329 -6.07 18.62 7.16
C ASP A 329 -6.44 17.21 7.61
N ASP A 330 -5.42 16.38 7.89
CA ASP A 330 -5.63 15.13 8.58
C ASP A 330 -5.84 15.41 10.07
N PRO A 331 -6.94 14.93 10.68
CA PRO A 331 -7.21 15.16 12.10
C PRO A 331 -6.15 14.44 12.96
N ARG A 332 -5.49 15.19 13.83
CA ARG A 332 -4.40 14.68 14.67
C ARG A 332 -4.85 13.70 15.75
N GLY A 333 -6.13 13.69 16.08
CA GLY A 333 -6.71 12.84 17.11
C GLY A 333 -7.52 11.64 16.60
N ARG A 334 -7.43 11.30 15.32
CA ARG A 334 -8.18 10.19 14.74
C ARG A 334 -7.68 8.85 15.24
N GLU A 335 -8.59 8.09 15.85
CA GLU A 335 -8.35 6.70 16.21
C GLU A 335 -8.20 5.82 14.96
N PHE A 336 -7.49 4.72 15.10
CA PHE A 336 -7.38 3.72 14.05
C PHE A 336 -7.42 2.32 14.63
N SER A 337 -7.60 1.33 13.79
CA SER A 337 -7.44 -0.08 14.15
C SER A 337 -6.52 -0.79 13.16
N ILE A 338 -6.00 -1.93 13.57
CA ILE A 338 -5.22 -2.82 12.72
C ILE A 338 -5.94 -4.15 12.67
N ILE A 339 -6.44 -4.48 11.48
CA ILE A 339 -7.06 -5.77 11.17
C ILE A 339 -5.94 -6.75 10.88
N ILE A 340 -6.03 -7.94 11.46
CA ILE A 340 -5.03 -9.00 11.35
C ILE A 340 -5.65 -10.15 10.57
N PHE A 341 -4.98 -10.55 9.48
CA PHE A 341 -5.39 -11.67 8.65
C PHE A 341 -4.36 -12.79 8.73
N ASP A 342 -4.83 -14.02 8.71
CA ASP A 342 -3.96 -15.18 8.48
C ASP A 342 -3.51 -15.25 6.99
N LYS A 343 -2.67 -16.22 6.68
CA LYS A 343 -2.17 -16.46 5.31
C LYS A 343 -3.27 -16.78 4.28
N ASP A 344 -4.44 -17.21 4.73
CA ASP A 344 -5.60 -17.56 3.91
C ASP A 344 -6.64 -16.42 3.85
N PHE A 345 -6.26 -15.23 4.37
CA PHE A 345 -7.06 -14.00 4.43
C PHE A 345 -8.31 -14.08 5.30
N ASN A 346 -8.34 -14.96 6.29
CA ASN A 346 -9.33 -14.93 7.35
C ASN A 346 -8.95 -13.85 8.37
N ILE A 347 -9.94 -13.08 8.85
CA ILE A 347 -9.71 -12.12 9.93
C ILE A 347 -9.56 -12.90 11.24
N ILE A 348 -8.37 -12.83 11.84
CA ILE A 348 -8.04 -13.51 13.10
C ILE A 348 -7.94 -12.54 14.29
N GLY A 349 -7.92 -11.24 14.04
CA GLY A 349 -7.85 -10.21 15.08
C GLY A 349 -8.10 -8.81 14.56
N GLU A 350 -8.36 -7.89 15.47
CA GLU A 350 -8.36 -6.46 15.20
C GLU A 350 -8.15 -5.68 16.49
N THR A 351 -7.05 -4.92 16.56
CA THR A 351 -6.65 -4.11 17.69
C THR A 351 -6.92 -2.64 17.42
N LYS A 352 -7.56 -1.94 18.37
CA LYS A 352 -7.87 -0.51 18.29
C LYS A 352 -6.77 0.31 18.99
N PHE A 353 -6.41 1.45 18.38
CA PHE A 353 -5.35 2.35 18.84
C PHE A 353 -5.87 3.78 19.05
N PRO A 354 -5.33 4.51 20.06
CA PRO A 354 -5.68 5.91 20.26
C PRO A 354 -5.08 6.80 19.17
N GLY A 355 -5.81 7.84 18.79
CA GLY A 355 -5.41 8.74 17.71
C GLY A 355 -4.31 9.75 18.04
N ASN A 356 -4.03 9.98 19.33
CA ASN A 356 -3.11 11.01 19.79
C ASN A 356 -1.74 10.49 20.21
N LYS A 357 -1.46 9.20 20.05
CA LYS A 357 -0.18 8.59 20.45
C LYS A 357 0.64 8.18 19.23
N TYR A 358 0.04 7.45 18.29
CA TYR A 358 0.77 6.81 17.23
C TYR A 358 0.60 7.52 15.89
N PHE A 359 1.65 7.49 15.07
CA PHE A 359 1.64 7.91 13.68
C PHE A 359 1.73 6.67 12.78
N TYR A 360 0.59 5.98 12.60
CA TYR A 360 0.49 4.71 11.88
C TYR A 360 0.99 4.77 10.42
N LYS A 361 1.10 5.98 9.82
CA LYS A 361 1.66 6.16 8.48
C LYS A 361 3.16 5.85 8.42
N MET A 362 3.82 5.72 9.56
CA MET A 362 5.17 5.21 9.68
C MET A 362 5.13 3.95 10.56
N SER A 363 5.05 2.81 9.90
CA SER A 363 5.08 1.49 10.52
C SER A 363 5.86 0.51 9.65
N PHE A 364 6.46 -0.48 10.28
CA PHE A 364 7.18 -1.56 9.60
C PHE A 364 7.11 -2.84 10.42
N VAL A 365 7.36 -3.95 9.75
CA VAL A 365 7.43 -5.26 10.37
C VAL A 365 8.89 -5.62 10.65
N GLY A 366 9.19 -6.01 11.89
CA GLY A 366 10.49 -6.56 12.30
C GLY A 366 10.33 -7.93 12.95
N ARG A 367 11.46 -8.58 13.29
CA ARG A 367 11.46 -9.90 13.94
C ARG A 367 10.66 -9.92 15.22
N ASP A 368 10.77 -8.87 16.02
CA ASP A 368 10.13 -8.82 17.32
C ASP A 368 8.63 -8.51 17.25
N GLY A 369 8.17 -7.80 16.19
CA GLY A 369 6.78 -7.41 16.09
C GLY A 369 6.50 -6.42 14.97
N LEU A 370 5.31 -5.85 15.04
CA LEU A 370 4.89 -4.71 14.26
C LEU A 370 5.33 -3.43 15.00
N TYR A 371 6.11 -2.60 14.32
CA TYR A 371 6.57 -1.33 14.84
C TYR A 371 5.71 -0.19 14.31
N ILE A 372 5.20 0.65 15.20
CA ILE A 372 4.36 1.81 14.86
C ILE A 372 5.01 3.06 15.47
N SER A 373 5.24 4.09 14.66
CA SER A 373 5.85 5.32 15.10
C SER A 373 4.99 6.04 16.15
N GLU A 374 5.64 6.56 17.20
CA GLU A 374 5.05 7.49 18.16
C GLU A 374 5.33 8.97 17.82
N ASN A 375 5.97 9.25 16.68
CA ASN A 375 6.22 10.61 16.20
C ASN A 375 4.94 11.27 15.66
N ASN A 376 3.92 11.34 16.50
CA ASN A 376 2.65 12.02 16.23
C ASN A 376 2.69 13.40 16.89
N LEU A 377 2.46 14.46 16.13
CA LEU A 377 2.44 15.83 16.65
C LEU A 377 1.37 16.10 17.73
N ALA A 378 0.39 15.20 17.87
CA ALA A 378 -0.59 15.25 18.95
C ALA A 378 -0.14 14.47 20.21
N ASN A 379 0.97 13.74 20.14
CA ASN A 379 1.53 13.01 21.27
C ASN A 379 2.23 13.99 22.21
N PRO A 380 1.85 14.08 23.50
CA PRO A 380 2.55 14.94 24.47
C PRO A 380 4.03 14.57 24.68
N GLU A 381 4.42 13.32 24.36
CA GLU A 381 5.80 12.83 24.48
C GLU A 381 6.58 12.96 23.15
N PHE A 382 6.02 13.69 22.16
CA PHE A 382 6.70 13.89 20.89
C PHE A 382 8.04 14.59 21.06
N ASP A 383 9.07 14.00 20.45
CA ASP A 383 10.44 14.53 20.43
C ASP A 383 10.95 14.47 18.98
N GLU A 384 11.25 15.62 18.39
CA GLU A 384 11.70 15.71 17.00
C GLU A 384 13.13 15.19 16.79
N ASP A 385 13.91 15.08 17.88
CA ASP A 385 15.30 14.60 17.87
C ASP A 385 15.40 13.06 17.93
N LYS A 386 14.27 12.37 17.87
CA LYS A 386 14.21 10.89 17.92
C LYS A 386 13.17 10.32 16.98
N LEU A 387 13.47 9.17 16.39
CA LEU A 387 12.47 8.29 15.84
C LEU A 387 12.08 7.27 16.90
N VAL A 388 10.85 7.35 17.37
CA VAL A 388 10.33 6.46 18.41
C VAL A 388 9.28 5.54 17.80
N PHE A 389 9.50 4.23 17.95
CA PHE A 389 8.56 3.21 17.50
C PHE A 389 8.15 2.31 18.66
N ALA A 390 6.86 2.17 18.91
CA ALA A 390 6.34 1.14 19.80
C ALA A 390 6.30 -0.20 19.07
N CYS A 391 6.79 -1.26 19.70
CA CYS A 391 6.76 -2.64 19.17
C CYS A 391 5.56 -3.39 19.72
N PHE A 392 4.80 -4.00 18.82
CA PHE A 392 3.61 -4.79 19.13
C PHE A 392 3.82 -6.25 18.75
N LYS A 393 3.68 -7.16 19.71
CA LYS A 393 3.65 -8.60 19.47
C LYS A 393 2.24 -9.08 19.20
N LEU A 394 2.14 -10.04 18.30
CA LEU A 394 0.91 -10.76 18.04
C LEU A 394 0.74 -11.85 19.10
N GLU A 395 -0.27 -11.74 19.93
CA GLU A 395 -0.56 -12.68 21.01
C GLU A 395 -1.95 -13.28 20.86
N ASP A 396 -2.17 -14.46 21.46
CA ASP A 396 -3.50 -15.02 21.62
C ASP A 396 -4.32 -14.17 22.57
N LEU A 397 -5.57 -13.91 22.20
CA LEU A 397 -6.52 -13.28 23.11
C LEU A 397 -6.69 -14.22 24.30
N LYS A 398 -6.28 -13.75 25.48
CA LYS A 398 -6.56 -14.44 26.73
C LYS A 398 -8.07 -14.40 26.95
N ASP A 399 -8.69 -15.56 27.18
CA ASP A 399 -10.07 -15.63 27.62
C ASP A 399 -10.25 -14.71 28.84
N LYS A 400 -11.07 -13.66 28.66
CA LYS A 400 -11.39 -12.70 29.72
C LYS A 400 -12.54 -13.22 30.54
#